data_62f22fb8ad73182b4fb7f1c74c869d7f
#
_entry.id   62f22fb8ad73182b4fb7f1c74c869d7f
#
_cell.length_a   1.000
_cell.length_b   1.000
_cell.length_c   1.000
_cell.angle_alpha   90.00
_cell.angle_beta   90.00
_cell.angle_gamma   90.00
#
_symmetry.space_group_name_H-M   'P 1'
#
loop_
_entity.id
_entity.type
_entity.pdbx_description
1 polymer ?
#
loop_
_entity_poly.entity_id
_entity_poly.type
_entity_poly.pdbx_seq_one_letter_code
_entity_poly.pdbx_strand_id
1 'polypeptide(L)'
;MLDIRKRTGYIFLAVMIAQVILVSAQVQTRSGTRALQAVTFGVFSRIEIGTASAVDKVRNVWGSYVGLRGARAENEYLKQRVAALEVQLKMEHAQAARSERLQALLDLKSQSTIPMLAAEVIAGNPDTVMRTMTINRGSDDGVTADMAVIAPGGVVGRVIGPVAPHAARVQLLIDRTAAAGAVTERARAGGMVVGIEGDPPLRMDLVSNLADVKTGDAVVASGVDGIFPKGYFIGQVERVQRGSGLYQTITVRPGVSFSSLEDVLVVLTPPRPATRDEAPK
;
A
#
# COMPACT_ATOMS: atom_id res chain seq x y z
N MET A 1 -45.29 36.20 26.81
CA MET A 1 -46.00 35.11 27.52
C MET A 1 -47.42 35.58 27.83
N LEU A 2 -48.26 35.69 26.85
CA LEU A 2 -49.60 36.26 27.00
C LEU A 2 -50.63 35.33 26.35
N ASP A 3 -51.61 34.96 27.14
CA ASP A 3 -52.98 34.58 26.80
C ASP A 3 -53.34 33.19 26.28
N ILE A 4 -52.59 32.16 26.59
CA ILE A 4 -53.11 30.80 26.40
C ILE A 4 -54.32 30.54 27.37
N ARG A 5 -54.26 31.08 28.57
CA ARG A 5 -55.27 30.88 29.60
C ARG A 5 -56.63 31.54 29.27
N LYS A 6 -56.63 32.71 28.65
CA LYS A 6 -57.87 33.38 28.21
C LYS A 6 -58.45 32.69 26.98
N ARG A 7 -57.67 32.20 26.05
CA ARG A 7 -58.17 31.54 24.84
C ARG A 7 -58.80 30.19 25.16
N THR A 8 -58.33 29.47 26.15
CA THR A 8 -58.90 28.20 26.64
C THR A 8 -60.26 28.48 27.33
N GLY A 9 -60.39 29.59 28.08
CA GLY A 9 -61.60 29.98 28.70
C GLY A 9 -62.72 30.34 27.68
N TYR A 10 -62.37 31.03 26.59
CA TYR A 10 -63.31 31.34 25.52
C TYR A 10 -63.75 30.10 24.75
N ILE A 11 -62.87 29.14 24.51
CA ILE A 11 -63.22 27.87 23.88
C ILE A 11 -64.18 27.06 24.78
N PHE A 12 -63.91 27.01 26.09
CA PHE A 12 -64.75 26.31 27.05
C PHE A 12 -66.14 26.96 27.13
N LEU A 13 -66.18 28.29 27.16
CA LEU A 13 -67.42 29.04 27.15
C LEU A 13 -68.23 28.81 25.85
N ALA A 14 -67.55 28.81 24.70
CA ALA A 14 -68.18 28.54 23.41
C ALA A 14 -68.77 27.13 23.33
N VAL A 15 -68.02 26.12 23.84
CA VAL A 15 -68.51 24.73 23.92
C VAL A 15 -69.72 24.60 24.88
N MET A 16 -69.69 25.28 26.05
CA MET A 16 -70.80 25.32 26.99
C MET A 16 -72.02 25.95 26.36
N ILE A 17 -71.92 27.09 25.69
CA ILE A 17 -73.00 27.76 25.00
C ILE A 17 -73.55 26.88 23.86
N ALA A 18 -72.71 26.25 23.10
CA ALA A 18 -73.13 25.31 22.04
C ALA A 18 -73.92 24.13 22.63
N GLN A 19 -73.49 23.60 23.76
CA GLN A 19 -74.17 22.50 24.46
C GLN A 19 -75.52 22.91 25.02
N VAL A 20 -75.60 24.12 25.59
CA VAL A 20 -76.86 24.68 26.06
C VAL A 20 -77.84 24.94 24.90
N ILE A 21 -77.41 25.47 23.78
CA ILE A 21 -78.15 25.64 22.56
C ILE A 21 -78.64 24.29 22.02
N LEU A 22 -77.85 23.29 22.04
CA LEU A 22 -78.13 21.94 21.55
C LEU A 22 -79.18 21.25 22.43
N VAL A 23 -79.06 21.39 23.75
CA VAL A 23 -80.11 20.90 24.72
C VAL A 23 -81.37 21.69 24.61
N SER A 24 -81.30 23.04 24.43
CA SER A 24 -82.50 23.90 24.25
C SER A 24 -83.26 23.60 22.96
N ALA A 25 -82.51 23.29 21.88
CA ALA A 25 -83.10 22.87 20.61
C ALA A 25 -83.79 21.49 20.69
N GLN A 26 -83.36 20.64 21.60
CA GLN A 26 -83.99 19.34 21.87
C GLN A 26 -85.34 19.43 22.57
N VAL A 27 -85.55 20.46 23.36
CA VAL A 27 -86.79 20.64 24.16
C VAL A 27 -87.91 21.26 23.33
N GLN A 28 -87.64 21.94 22.22
CA GLN A 28 -88.68 22.78 21.57
C GLN A 28 -89.19 22.21 20.24
N THR A 29 -88.95 20.94 19.87
CA THR A 29 -89.44 20.43 18.59
C THR A 29 -90.22 19.12 18.74
N ARG A 30 -91.55 19.25 18.82
CA ARG A 30 -92.51 18.14 18.87
C ARG A 30 -92.79 17.50 17.50
N SER A 31 -91.99 17.84 16.48
CA SER A 31 -92.11 17.26 15.14
C SER A 31 -90.83 17.49 14.30
N GLY A 32 -89.79 16.63 14.40
CA GLY A 32 -88.68 16.77 13.53
C GLY A 32 -87.49 15.85 13.80
N THR A 33 -87.76 14.60 14.13
CA THR A 33 -86.69 13.62 14.49
C THR A 33 -85.80 13.18 13.32
N ARG A 34 -86.03 13.58 12.07
CA ARG A 34 -85.28 13.13 10.90
C ARG A 34 -84.12 14.05 10.51
N ALA A 35 -84.16 15.33 10.84
CA ALA A 35 -83.13 16.27 10.44
C ALA A 35 -81.83 16.18 11.33
N LEU A 36 -82.07 15.99 12.65
CA LEU A 36 -80.90 15.86 13.59
C LEU A 36 -80.17 14.56 13.44
N GLN A 37 -80.81 13.45 13.09
CA GLN A 37 -80.16 12.19 12.80
C GLN A 37 -79.29 12.26 11.55
N ALA A 38 -79.65 12.96 10.50
CA ALA A 38 -78.94 13.13 9.29
C ALA A 38 -77.67 14.00 9.48
N VAL A 39 -77.74 15.04 10.31
CA VAL A 39 -76.63 15.94 10.61
C VAL A 39 -75.62 15.26 11.55
N THR A 40 -76.05 14.58 12.59
CA THR A 40 -75.18 13.87 13.51
C THR A 40 -74.46 12.68 12.82
N PHE A 41 -75.19 11.92 12.00
CA PHE A 41 -74.59 10.82 11.24
C PHE A 41 -73.63 11.33 10.17
N GLY A 42 -73.87 12.42 9.47
CA GLY A 42 -73.07 13.02 8.46
C GLY A 42 -71.72 13.62 9.02
N VAL A 43 -71.78 14.18 10.21
CA VAL A 43 -70.61 14.74 10.90
C VAL A 43 -69.78 13.62 11.55
N PHE A 44 -70.38 12.62 12.17
CA PHE A 44 -69.70 11.51 12.77
C PHE A 44 -68.97 10.62 11.72
N SER A 45 -69.63 10.35 10.59
CA SER A 45 -69.02 9.55 9.53
C SER A 45 -67.78 10.24 8.87
N ARG A 46 -67.76 11.56 8.80
CA ARG A 46 -66.60 12.31 8.29
C ARG A 46 -65.44 12.39 9.29
N ILE A 47 -65.76 12.39 10.59
CA ILE A 47 -64.74 12.37 11.65
C ILE A 47 -64.05 10.96 11.71
N GLU A 48 -64.84 9.90 11.57
CA GLU A 48 -64.35 8.53 11.63
C GLU A 48 -63.40 8.18 10.45
N ILE A 49 -63.69 8.67 9.25
CA ILE A 49 -62.83 8.50 8.07
C ILE A 49 -61.55 9.36 8.18
N GLY A 50 -61.62 10.53 8.82
CA GLY A 50 -60.47 11.42 9.01
C GLY A 50 -59.49 10.93 10.06
N THR A 51 -59.97 10.29 11.13
CA THR A 51 -59.11 9.79 12.22
C THR A 51 -58.37 8.52 11.86
N ALA A 52 -58.98 7.59 11.13
CA ALA A 52 -58.29 6.37 10.68
C ALA A 52 -57.12 6.68 9.73
N SER A 53 -57.34 7.59 8.77
CA SER A 53 -56.28 7.98 7.83
C SER A 53 -55.15 8.82 8.48
N ALA A 54 -55.44 9.56 9.53
CA ALA A 54 -54.44 10.32 10.29
C ALA A 54 -53.58 9.42 11.16
N VAL A 55 -54.17 8.42 11.80
CA VAL A 55 -53.44 7.43 12.61
C VAL A 55 -52.54 6.58 11.74
N ASP A 56 -52.98 6.14 10.57
CA ASP A 56 -52.14 5.36 9.65
C ASP A 56 -50.98 6.19 9.06
N LYS A 57 -51.19 7.46 8.77
CA LYS A 57 -50.10 8.37 8.36
C LYS A 57 -49.07 8.58 9.47
N VAL A 58 -49.51 8.79 10.70
CA VAL A 58 -48.60 8.94 11.85
C VAL A 58 -47.84 7.64 12.10
N ARG A 59 -48.50 6.49 12.02
CA ARG A 59 -47.90 5.19 12.21
C ARG A 59 -46.85 4.86 11.12
N ASN A 60 -47.14 5.20 9.87
CA ASN A 60 -46.23 5.04 8.75
C ASN A 60 -45.00 5.96 8.84
N VAL A 61 -45.19 7.23 9.24
CA VAL A 61 -44.09 8.18 9.47
C VAL A 61 -43.22 7.74 10.65
N TRP A 62 -43.82 7.26 11.74
CA TRP A 62 -43.07 6.72 12.87
C TRP A 62 -42.33 5.43 12.51
N GLY A 63 -42.94 4.51 11.78
CA GLY A 63 -42.30 3.29 11.28
C GLY A 63 -41.12 3.59 10.37
N SER A 64 -41.28 4.56 9.46
CA SER A 64 -40.18 5.02 8.57
C SER A 64 -39.03 5.69 9.35
N TYR A 65 -39.35 6.50 10.37
CA TYR A 65 -38.36 7.20 11.17
C TYR A 65 -37.55 6.24 12.07
N VAL A 66 -38.21 5.26 12.68
CA VAL A 66 -37.56 4.22 13.49
C VAL A 66 -36.72 3.28 12.58
N GLY A 67 -37.27 2.91 11.41
CA GLY A 67 -36.54 2.12 10.41
C GLY A 67 -35.30 2.85 9.88
N LEU A 68 -35.39 4.17 9.64
CA LEU A 68 -34.21 4.95 9.18
C LEU A 68 -33.10 5.04 10.24
N ARG A 69 -33.46 5.11 11.53
CA ARG A 69 -32.45 5.09 12.60
C ARG A 69 -31.77 3.73 12.71
N GLY A 70 -32.52 2.63 12.62
CA GLY A 70 -31.97 1.28 12.59
C GLY A 70 -31.05 1.07 11.39
N ALA A 71 -31.49 1.48 10.20
CA ALA A 71 -30.69 1.37 8.98
C ALA A 71 -29.40 2.22 9.00
N ARG A 72 -29.44 3.40 9.64
CA ARG A 72 -28.23 4.22 9.83
C ARG A 72 -27.25 3.57 10.78
N ALA A 73 -27.70 3.06 11.92
CA ALA A 73 -26.85 2.37 12.88
C ALA A 73 -26.23 1.11 12.27
N GLU A 74 -27.02 0.34 11.51
CA GLU A 74 -26.53 -0.83 10.77
C GLU A 74 -25.52 -0.45 9.67
N ASN A 75 -25.78 0.65 8.94
CA ASN A 75 -24.84 1.14 7.92
C ASN A 75 -23.51 1.56 8.53
N GLU A 76 -23.52 2.27 9.67
CA GLU A 76 -22.29 2.63 10.39
C GLU A 76 -21.57 1.40 10.94
N TYR A 77 -22.29 0.43 11.50
CA TYR A 77 -21.72 -0.83 11.93
C TYR A 77 -21.09 -1.60 10.76
N LEU A 78 -21.79 -1.70 9.62
CA LEU A 78 -21.27 -2.36 8.43
C LEU A 78 -20.06 -1.66 7.87
N LYS A 79 -20.03 -0.32 7.83
CA LYS A 79 -18.87 0.46 7.41
C LYS A 79 -17.66 0.19 8.31
N GLN A 80 -17.85 0.18 9.63
CA GLN A 80 -16.78 -0.16 10.58
C GLN A 80 -16.30 -1.60 10.37
N ARG A 81 -17.22 -2.52 10.13
CA ARG A 81 -16.89 -3.93 9.88
C ARG A 81 -16.11 -4.10 8.57
N VAL A 82 -16.51 -3.42 7.50
CA VAL A 82 -15.79 -3.40 6.22
C VAL A 82 -14.39 -2.83 6.42
N ALA A 83 -14.26 -1.67 7.08
CA ALA A 83 -12.95 -1.07 7.35
C ALA A 83 -12.04 -1.99 8.18
N ALA A 84 -12.58 -2.67 9.18
CA ALA A 84 -11.81 -3.64 9.98
C ALA A 84 -11.35 -4.85 9.14
N LEU A 85 -12.23 -5.39 8.29
CA LEU A 85 -11.89 -6.49 7.38
C LEU A 85 -10.87 -6.09 6.32
N GLU A 86 -10.94 -4.87 5.80
CA GLU A 86 -9.94 -4.34 4.86
C GLU A 86 -8.55 -4.21 5.50
N VAL A 87 -8.49 -3.76 6.75
CA VAL A 87 -7.22 -3.71 7.50
C VAL A 87 -6.69 -5.11 7.73
N GLN A 88 -7.54 -6.05 8.16
CA GLN A 88 -7.14 -7.44 8.36
C GLN A 88 -6.63 -8.08 7.05
N LEU A 89 -7.33 -7.89 5.95
CA LEU A 89 -6.94 -8.38 4.64
C LEU A 89 -5.57 -7.82 4.21
N LYS A 90 -5.34 -6.51 4.41
CA LYS A 90 -4.04 -5.89 4.13
C LYS A 90 -2.91 -6.48 4.97
N MET A 91 -3.17 -6.77 6.25
CA MET A 91 -2.18 -7.42 7.13
C MET A 91 -1.86 -8.85 6.67
N GLU A 92 -2.86 -9.63 6.31
CA GLU A 92 -2.67 -11.00 5.79
C GLU A 92 -1.89 -11.00 4.47
N HIS A 93 -2.22 -10.07 3.55
CA HIS A 93 -1.47 -9.91 2.30
C HIS A 93 0.00 -9.52 2.54
N ALA A 94 0.26 -8.60 3.50
CA ALA A 94 1.62 -8.21 3.85
C ALA A 94 2.42 -9.40 4.44
N GLN A 95 1.79 -10.23 5.28
CA GLN A 95 2.43 -11.43 5.83
C GLN A 95 2.71 -12.47 4.76
N ALA A 96 1.77 -12.72 3.84
CA ALA A 96 1.96 -13.63 2.72
C ALA A 96 3.12 -13.17 1.82
N ALA A 97 3.17 -11.89 1.45
CA ALA A 97 4.25 -11.34 0.65
C ALA A 97 5.62 -11.43 1.35
N ARG A 98 5.65 -11.24 2.68
CA ARG A 98 6.88 -11.44 3.47
C ARG A 98 7.32 -12.91 3.46
N SER A 99 6.39 -13.83 3.60
CA SER A 99 6.67 -15.27 3.55
C SER A 99 7.25 -15.67 2.20
N GLU A 100 6.68 -15.21 1.09
CA GLU A 100 7.18 -15.47 -0.26
C GLU A 100 8.61 -14.92 -0.47
N ARG A 101 8.89 -13.71 0.02
CA ARG A 101 10.24 -13.12 -0.05
C ARG A 101 11.26 -13.93 0.73
N LEU A 102 10.93 -14.32 1.96
CA LEU A 102 11.82 -15.15 2.79
C LEU A 102 12.07 -16.51 2.15
N GLN A 103 11.06 -17.11 1.54
CA GLN A 103 11.21 -18.35 0.79
C GLN A 103 12.16 -18.19 -0.38
N ALA A 104 12.02 -17.12 -1.18
CA ALA A 104 12.92 -16.83 -2.29
C ALA A 104 14.37 -16.61 -1.84
N LEU A 105 14.60 -15.99 -0.68
CA LEU A 105 15.95 -15.86 -0.09
C LEU A 105 16.51 -17.20 0.36
N LEU A 106 15.69 -18.06 0.96
CA LEU A 106 16.10 -19.41 1.38
C LEU A 106 16.45 -20.28 0.15
N ASP A 107 15.66 -20.19 -0.91
CA ASP A 107 15.91 -20.92 -2.16
C ASP A 107 17.22 -20.45 -2.81
N LEU A 108 17.46 -19.13 -2.86
CA LEU A 108 18.72 -18.58 -3.36
C LEU A 108 19.91 -19.06 -2.52
N LYS A 109 19.77 -19.05 -1.18
CA LYS A 109 20.81 -19.55 -0.28
C LYS A 109 21.07 -21.05 -0.47
N SER A 110 20.02 -21.86 -0.66
CA SER A 110 20.16 -23.31 -0.82
C SER A 110 20.80 -23.74 -2.14
N GLN A 111 20.62 -22.93 -3.21
CA GLN A 111 21.21 -23.17 -4.52
C GLN A 111 22.68 -22.78 -4.61
N SER A 112 23.19 -22.04 -3.62
CA SER A 112 24.58 -21.59 -3.61
C SER A 112 25.46 -22.47 -2.71
N THR A 113 26.63 -22.81 -3.20
CA THR A 113 27.68 -23.45 -2.40
C THR A 113 28.48 -22.44 -1.55
N ILE A 114 28.26 -21.15 -1.76
CA ILE A 114 28.95 -20.08 -1.03
C ILE A 114 28.17 -19.77 0.24
N PRO A 115 28.85 -19.67 1.41
CA PRO A 115 28.15 -19.33 2.65
C PRO A 115 27.56 -17.92 2.58
N MET A 116 26.29 -17.80 2.96
CA MET A 116 25.54 -16.54 2.93
C MET A 116 24.81 -16.29 4.25
N LEU A 117 24.79 -15.04 4.66
CA LEU A 117 24.13 -14.54 5.86
C LEU A 117 22.92 -13.69 5.47
N ALA A 118 21.73 -14.06 5.95
CA ALA A 118 20.55 -13.24 5.79
C ALA A 118 20.60 -12.01 6.70
N ALA A 119 20.25 -10.87 6.15
CA ALA A 119 20.23 -9.58 6.84
C ALA A 119 18.98 -8.78 6.42
N GLU A 120 18.44 -8.03 7.35
CA GLU A 120 17.32 -7.12 7.14
C GLU A 120 17.82 -5.69 6.94
N VAL A 121 17.21 -4.95 6.03
CA VAL A 121 17.52 -3.54 5.80
C VAL A 121 16.81 -2.70 6.86
N ILE A 122 17.57 -2.07 7.73
CA ILE A 122 17.05 -1.28 8.85
C ILE A 122 17.02 0.23 8.56
N ALA A 123 17.77 0.70 7.57
CA ALA A 123 17.75 2.09 7.14
C ALA A 123 18.21 2.21 5.69
N GLY A 124 17.54 3.08 4.93
CA GLY A 124 18.00 3.55 3.62
C GLY A 124 18.45 4.99 3.71
N ASN A 125 19.57 5.35 3.09
CA ASN A 125 19.95 6.75 2.94
C ASN A 125 19.52 7.23 1.55
N PRO A 126 18.51 8.12 1.45
CA PRO A 126 18.06 8.67 0.19
C PRO A 126 18.98 9.76 -0.37
N ASP A 127 20.18 9.95 0.23
CA ASP A 127 21.11 10.98 -0.20
C ASP A 127 21.48 10.79 -1.68
N THR A 128 21.46 11.87 -2.41
CA THR A 128 21.79 11.90 -3.84
C THR A 128 23.29 11.73 -4.11
N VAL A 129 24.12 11.99 -3.09
CA VAL A 129 25.59 11.93 -3.22
C VAL A 129 26.12 10.52 -3.02
N MET A 130 25.59 9.77 -2.05
CA MET A 130 26.00 8.39 -1.79
C MET A 130 24.78 7.51 -1.50
N ARG A 131 24.44 6.65 -2.43
CA ARG A 131 23.31 5.72 -2.31
C ARG A 131 23.71 4.51 -1.49
N THR A 132 23.35 4.54 -0.21
CA THR A 132 23.67 3.48 0.74
C THR A 132 22.45 2.99 1.47
N MET A 133 22.53 1.76 2.01
CA MET A 133 21.57 1.23 2.98
C MET A 133 22.33 0.64 4.17
N THR A 134 21.64 0.47 5.30
CA THR A 134 22.19 -0.15 6.51
C THR A 134 21.46 -1.47 6.77
N ILE A 135 22.22 -2.50 7.08
CA ILE A 135 21.69 -3.83 7.41
C ILE A 135 21.93 -4.14 8.90
N ASN A 136 21.08 -5.02 9.47
CA ASN A 136 21.12 -5.45 10.88
C ASN A 136 22.14 -6.57 11.17
N ARG A 137 23.21 -6.66 10.37
CA ARG A 137 24.33 -7.60 10.56
C ARG A 137 25.63 -6.85 10.50
N GLY A 138 26.58 -7.26 11.34
CA GLY A 138 27.83 -6.57 11.51
C GLY A 138 29.03 -7.50 11.70
N SER A 139 30.11 -6.97 12.28
CA SER A 139 31.37 -7.72 12.48
C SER A 139 31.19 -8.96 13.37
N ASP A 140 30.26 -8.92 14.33
CA ASP A 140 29.99 -10.06 15.22
C ASP A 140 29.33 -11.24 14.49
N ASP A 141 28.67 -10.94 13.35
CA ASP A 141 28.09 -11.93 12.45
C ASP A 141 29.06 -12.38 11.37
N GLY A 142 30.31 -11.90 11.38
CA GLY A 142 31.34 -12.20 10.39
C GLY A 142 31.31 -11.32 9.14
N VAL A 143 30.56 -10.20 9.17
CA VAL A 143 30.50 -9.25 8.06
C VAL A 143 31.75 -8.38 8.05
N THR A 144 32.40 -8.28 6.90
CA THR A 144 33.58 -7.42 6.68
C THR A 144 33.37 -6.51 5.47
N ALA A 145 34.18 -5.47 5.36
CA ALA A 145 34.17 -4.60 4.19
C ALA A 145 34.44 -5.38 2.89
N ASP A 146 33.91 -4.88 1.80
CA ASP A 146 33.96 -5.43 0.44
C ASP A 146 33.25 -6.78 0.24
N MET A 147 32.50 -7.27 1.22
CA MET A 147 31.59 -8.40 1.01
C MET A 147 30.42 -8.01 0.10
N ALA A 148 30.11 -8.86 -0.87
CA ALA A 148 28.98 -8.66 -1.77
C ALA A 148 27.65 -8.81 -1.04
N VAL A 149 26.67 -8.01 -1.45
CA VAL A 149 25.28 -8.09 -0.99
C VAL A 149 24.39 -8.34 -2.19
N ILE A 150 23.54 -9.36 -2.09
CA ILE A 150 22.66 -9.82 -3.16
C ILE A 150 21.22 -9.96 -2.65
N ALA A 151 20.28 -10.00 -3.59
CA ALA A 151 18.86 -10.29 -3.35
C ALA A 151 18.37 -11.30 -4.42
N PRO A 152 17.17 -11.85 -4.33
CA PRO A 152 16.63 -12.76 -5.34
C PRO A 152 16.64 -12.19 -6.76
N GLY A 153 16.48 -10.87 -6.91
CA GLY A 153 16.56 -10.19 -8.19
C GLY A 153 17.96 -9.94 -8.72
N GLY A 154 19.03 -10.18 -7.94
CA GLY A 154 20.43 -10.00 -8.37
C GLY A 154 21.31 -9.24 -7.39
N VAL A 155 22.39 -8.67 -7.94
CA VAL A 155 23.38 -7.90 -7.18
C VAL A 155 22.79 -6.59 -6.64
N VAL A 156 22.93 -6.38 -5.33
CA VAL A 156 22.50 -5.16 -4.63
C VAL A 156 23.66 -4.16 -4.48
N GLY A 157 24.83 -4.63 -4.04
CA GLY A 157 25.97 -3.78 -3.78
C GLY A 157 27.04 -4.47 -2.96
N ARG A 158 27.86 -3.68 -2.24
CA ARG A 158 28.91 -4.20 -1.36
C ARG A 158 28.89 -3.53 0.00
N VAL A 159 29.37 -4.24 1.00
CA VAL A 159 29.59 -3.68 2.35
C VAL A 159 30.73 -2.67 2.29
N ILE A 160 30.54 -1.50 2.91
CA ILE A 160 31.60 -0.48 3.06
C ILE A 160 32.00 -0.31 4.53
N GLY A 161 33.28 -0.06 4.76
CA GLY A 161 33.78 0.18 6.13
C GLY A 161 33.55 1.63 6.61
N PRO A 162 33.62 1.84 7.91
CA PRO A 162 33.81 0.83 8.97
C PRO A 162 32.55 0.00 9.25
N VAL A 163 32.70 -1.27 9.63
CA VAL A 163 31.64 -2.19 10.00
C VAL A 163 31.45 -2.14 11.52
N ALA A 164 30.22 -1.88 11.99
CA ALA A 164 29.87 -1.92 13.42
C ALA A 164 29.62 -3.37 13.89
N PRO A 165 29.58 -3.64 15.23
CA PRO A 165 29.34 -4.99 15.74
C PRO A 165 28.04 -5.63 15.23
N HIS A 166 26.95 -4.92 15.19
CA HIS A 166 25.60 -5.41 14.86
C HIS A 166 24.99 -4.74 13.63
N ALA A 167 25.75 -3.94 12.88
CA ALA A 167 25.25 -3.24 11.71
C ALA A 167 26.36 -3.01 10.70
N ALA A 168 26.02 -3.01 9.41
CA ALA A 168 26.94 -2.68 8.33
C ALA A 168 26.27 -1.75 7.32
N ARG A 169 27.06 -0.88 6.72
CA ARG A 169 26.61 -0.03 5.61
C ARG A 169 26.93 -0.70 4.29
N VAL A 170 25.98 -0.69 3.40
CA VAL A 170 26.07 -1.26 2.05
C VAL A 170 26.00 -0.13 1.04
N GLN A 171 26.99 0.00 0.19
CA GLN A 171 26.99 0.85 -1.00
C GLN A 171 26.20 0.14 -2.10
N LEU A 172 25.13 0.78 -2.58
CA LEU A 172 24.31 0.22 -3.64
C LEU A 172 25.04 0.27 -4.99
N LEU A 173 24.80 -0.70 -5.86
CA LEU A 173 25.40 -0.73 -7.20
C LEU A 173 24.98 0.47 -8.07
N ILE A 174 23.83 1.07 -7.77
CA ILE A 174 23.34 2.29 -8.44
C ILE A 174 24.02 3.58 -7.94
N ASP A 175 24.93 3.48 -6.96
CA ASP A 175 25.74 4.61 -6.53
C ASP A 175 26.75 4.99 -7.62
N ARG A 176 26.98 6.31 -7.81
CA ARG A 176 27.89 6.83 -8.86
C ARG A 176 29.35 6.40 -8.69
N THR A 177 29.74 6.08 -7.47
CA THR A 177 31.09 5.62 -7.14
C THR A 177 31.19 4.09 -7.06
N ALA A 178 30.05 3.39 -7.25
CA ALA A 178 30.05 1.93 -7.29
C ALA A 178 30.36 1.42 -8.71
N ALA A 179 31.12 0.33 -8.74
CA ALA A 179 31.42 -0.37 -9.97
C ALA A 179 31.45 -1.88 -9.73
N ALA A 180 31.06 -2.65 -10.74
CA ALA A 180 31.12 -4.11 -10.74
C ALA A 180 31.65 -4.64 -12.08
N GLY A 181 32.56 -5.56 -12.03
CA GLY A 181 33.00 -6.30 -13.22
C GLY A 181 31.82 -7.14 -13.75
N ALA A 182 31.47 -6.97 -15.02
CA ALA A 182 30.31 -7.62 -15.61
C ALA A 182 30.63 -8.28 -16.96
N VAL A 183 29.76 -9.21 -17.34
CA VAL A 183 29.83 -9.87 -18.65
C VAL A 183 28.40 -10.12 -19.13
N THR A 184 28.14 -9.93 -20.42
CA THR A 184 26.87 -10.34 -21.02
C THR A 184 26.82 -11.87 -21.14
N GLU A 185 25.72 -12.49 -20.75
CA GLU A 185 25.58 -13.94 -20.70
C GLU A 185 25.74 -14.58 -22.09
N ARG A 186 25.01 -14.04 -23.10
CA ARG A 186 25.00 -14.58 -24.45
C ARG A 186 26.30 -14.31 -25.20
N ALA A 187 26.73 -13.07 -25.31
CA ALA A 187 27.85 -12.65 -26.12
C ALA A 187 29.20 -12.77 -25.40
N ARG A 188 29.21 -13.04 -24.07
CA ARG A 188 30.39 -13.07 -23.21
C ARG A 188 31.22 -11.79 -23.29
N ALA A 189 30.57 -10.69 -23.67
CA ALA A 189 31.21 -9.39 -23.77
C ALA A 189 31.47 -8.83 -22.36
N GLY A 190 32.74 -8.67 -22.01
CA GLY A 190 33.17 -8.11 -20.72
C GLY A 190 33.09 -6.60 -20.71
N GLY A 191 32.84 -6.04 -19.54
CA GLY A 191 32.79 -4.61 -19.27
C GLY A 191 32.69 -4.32 -17.77
N MET A 192 32.41 -3.06 -17.44
CA MET A 192 32.24 -2.60 -16.07
C MET A 192 30.87 -1.92 -15.93
N VAL A 193 30.04 -2.42 -15.03
CA VAL A 193 28.76 -1.77 -14.70
C VAL A 193 29.01 -0.72 -13.63
N VAL A 194 28.52 0.49 -13.87
CA VAL A 194 28.62 1.64 -12.97
C VAL A 194 27.25 2.25 -12.72
N GLY A 195 27.04 2.83 -11.55
CA GLY A 195 25.83 3.59 -11.22
C GLY A 195 25.84 4.95 -11.92
N ILE A 196 24.67 5.35 -12.41
CA ILE A 196 24.46 6.67 -13.02
C ILE A 196 23.20 7.33 -12.44
N GLU A 197 23.04 8.64 -12.72
CA GLU A 197 21.78 9.32 -12.50
C GLU A 197 20.84 9.04 -13.69
N GLY A 198 19.58 8.76 -13.39
CA GLY A 198 18.55 8.51 -14.39
C GLY A 198 17.82 7.19 -14.20
N ASP A 199 16.95 6.89 -15.14
CA ASP A 199 16.25 5.62 -15.28
C ASP A 199 16.47 5.08 -16.70
N PRO A 200 17.10 3.93 -16.85
CA PRO A 200 17.68 3.05 -15.83
C PRO A 200 18.95 3.61 -15.15
N PRO A 201 19.20 3.22 -13.88
CA PRO A 201 20.28 3.80 -13.08
C PRO A 201 21.65 3.12 -13.27
N LEU A 202 21.81 2.19 -14.22
CA LEU A 202 23.06 1.49 -14.48
C LEU A 202 23.53 1.66 -15.93
N ARG A 203 24.84 1.76 -16.08
CA ARG A 203 25.52 1.79 -17.37
C ARG A 203 26.67 0.80 -17.37
N MET A 204 26.85 0.08 -18.46
CA MET A 204 27.99 -0.81 -18.66
C MET A 204 28.95 -0.17 -19.70
N ASP A 205 30.16 0.13 -19.24
CA ASP A 205 31.23 0.76 -19.99
C ASP A 205 32.33 -0.26 -20.36
N LEU A 206 33.28 0.16 -21.18
CA LEU A 206 34.44 -0.64 -21.60
C LEU A 206 34.09 -1.90 -22.41
N VAL A 207 32.92 -1.96 -22.99
CA VAL A 207 32.49 -3.06 -23.86
C VAL A 207 32.98 -2.81 -25.28
N SER A 208 33.69 -3.76 -25.85
CA SER A 208 34.23 -3.61 -27.23
C SER A 208 33.11 -3.37 -28.26
N ASN A 209 33.31 -2.41 -29.17
CA ASN A 209 32.38 -2.17 -30.29
C ASN A 209 32.20 -3.38 -31.23
N LEU A 210 33.14 -4.34 -31.20
CA LEU A 210 33.06 -5.58 -31.97
C LEU A 210 32.18 -6.63 -31.33
N ALA A 211 31.78 -6.44 -30.06
CA ALA A 211 30.94 -7.40 -29.37
C ALA A 211 29.48 -7.31 -29.83
N ASP A 212 28.87 -8.44 -30.12
CA ASP A 212 27.47 -8.55 -30.52
C ASP A 212 26.55 -8.52 -29.30
N VAL A 213 26.40 -7.34 -28.69
CA VAL A 213 25.44 -7.14 -27.57
C VAL A 213 24.12 -6.64 -28.11
N LYS A 214 23.03 -7.24 -27.61
CA LYS A 214 21.64 -6.90 -28.01
C LYS A 214 20.80 -6.50 -26.81
N THR A 215 19.78 -5.69 -27.07
CA THR A 215 18.73 -5.40 -26.09
C THR A 215 18.08 -6.70 -25.62
N GLY A 216 17.88 -6.85 -24.32
CA GLY A 216 17.38 -8.04 -23.67
C GLY A 216 18.46 -9.04 -23.22
N ASP A 217 19.74 -8.85 -23.61
CA ASP A 217 20.82 -9.70 -23.12
C ASP A 217 20.96 -9.57 -21.59
N ALA A 218 21.07 -10.70 -20.89
CA ALA A 218 21.35 -10.71 -19.46
C ALA A 218 22.79 -10.26 -19.18
N VAL A 219 22.94 -9.42 -18.16
CA VAL A 219 24.22 -8.96 -17.62
C VAL A 219 24.45 -9.60 -16.26
N VAL A 220 25.56 -10.29 -16.11
CA VAL A 220 25.93 -11.00 -14.88
C VAL A 220 27.31 -10.58 -14.38
N ALA A 221 27.57 -10.74 -13.10
CA ALA A 221 28.88 -10.47 -12.49
C ALA A 221 29.95 -11.37 -13.10
N SER A 222 31.06 -10.78 -13.45
CA SER A 222 32.22 -11.52 -14.06
C SER A 222 33.03 -12.26 -13.02
N GLY A 223 33.06 -11.80 -11.77
CA GLY A 223 33.92 -12.29 -10.70
C GLY A 223 35.37 -11.79 -10.76
N VAL A 224 35.71 -10.96 -11.75
CA VAL A 224 37.06 -10.46 -11.95
C VAL A 224 37.48 -9.44 -10.89
N ASP A 225 36.54 -8.67 -10.39
CA ASP A 225 36.74 -7.69 -9.31
C ASP A 225 37.03 -8.35 -7.93
N GLY A 226 36.82 -9.66 -7.80
CA GLY A 226 36.98 -10.40 -6.56
C GLY A 226 35.94 -10.10 -5.47
N ILE A 227 35.02 -9.17 -5.71
CA ILE A 227 33.98 -8.76 -4.78
C ILE A 227 32.68 -9.53 -5.07
N PHE A 228 32.18 -9.40 -6.30
CA PHE A 228 30.93 -10.05 -6.68
C PHE A 228 31.19 -11.46 -7.22
N PRO A 229 30.52 -12.50 -6.69
CA PRO A 229 30.71 -13.85 -7.20
C PRO A 229 30.26 -13.95 -8.66
N LYS A 230 31.01 -14.75 -9.43
CA LYS A 230 30.74 -14.94 -10.86
C LYS A 230 29.37 -15.53 -11.12
N GLY A 231 28.65 -14.97 -12.11
CA GLY A 231 27.37 -15.48 -12.59
C GLY A 231 26.15 -14.89 -11.91
N TYR A 232 26.33 -14.08 -10.85
CA TYR A 232 25.18 -13.41 -10.24
C TYR A 232 24.58 -12.36 -11.17
N PHE A 233 23.26 -12.38 -11.29
CA PHE A 233 22.52 -11.49 -12.17
C PHE A 233 22.66 -10.04 -11.71
N ILE A 234 22.89 -9.12 -12.63
CA ILE A 234 22.93 -7.68 -12.38
C ILE A 234 21.69 -7.02 -12.98
N GLY A 235 21.36 -7.35 -14.24
CA GLY A 235 20.25 -6.74 -14.94
C GLY A 235 20.18 -7.17 -16.40
N GLN A 236 19.40 -6.43 -17.19
CA GLN A 236 19.25 -6.66 -18.62
C GLN A 236 19.66 -5.43 -19.41
N VAL A 237 20.24 -5.67 -20.58
CA VAL A 237 20.55 -4.64 -21.56
C VAL A 237 19.27 -4.00 -22.06
N GLU A 238 19.09 -2.71 -21.81
CA GLU A 238 17.96 -1.95 -22.30
C GLU A 238 18.27 -1.23 -23.63
N ARG A 239 19.48 -0.67 -23.70
CA ARG A 239 19.90 0.08 -24.90
C ARG A 239 21.39 -0.11 -25.12
N VAL A 240 21.75 -0.23 -26.39
CA VAL A 240 23.14 -0.28 -26.84
C VAL A 240 23.43 0.95 -27.69
N GLN A 241 24.44 1.73 -27.31
CA GLN A 241 24.88 2.91 -28.03
C GLN A 241 26.32 2.66 -28.53
N ARG A 242 26.45 2.42 -29.83
CA ARG A 242 27.77 2.32 -30.50
C ARG A 242 28.34 3.72 -30.68
N GLY A 243 29.49 3.96 -30.09
CA GLY A 243 30.23 5.19 -30.26
C GLY A 243 31.17 5.12 -31.48
N SER A 244 31.79 6.23 -31.83
CA SER A 244 32.88 6.28 -32.87
C SER A 244 34.22 5.74 -32.39
N GLY A 245 34.34 5.39 -31.10
CA GLY A 245 35.53 4.88 -30.43
C GLY A 245 35.64 3.35 -30.44
N LEU A 246 36.54 2.83 -29.62
CA LEU A 246 36.77 1.39 -29.45
C LEU A 246 35.67 0.70 -28.61
N TYR A 247 34.95 1.44 -27.84
CA TYR A 247 33.96 0.94 -26.88
C TYR A 247 32.54 1.45 -27.18
N GLN A 248 31.58 0.61 -26.89
CA GLN A 248 30.15 0.95 -26.88
C GLN A 248 29.70 1.16 -25.43
N THR A 249 28.67 2.00 -25.27
CA THR A 249 28.03 2.27 -24.01
C THR A 249 26.70 1.54 -23.96
N ILE A 250 26.43 0.81 -22.89
CA ILE A 250 25.23 0.00 -22.72
C ILE A 250 24.47 0.48 -21.51
N THR A 251 23.19 0.81 -21.70
CA THR A 251 22.28 1.09 -20.59
C THR A 251 21.73 -0.23 -20.06
N VAL A 252 21.78 -0.44 -18.76
CA VAL A 252 21.38 -1.68 -18.10
C VAL A 252 20.25 -1.38 -17.12
N ARG A 253 19.14 -2.10 -17.26
CA ARG A 253 18.07 -2.09 -16.27
C ARG A 253 18.37 -3.12 -15.20
N PRO A 254 18.51 -2.72 -13.93
CA PRO A 254 18.82 -3.65 -12.84
C PRO A 254 17.69 -4.65 -12.64
N GLY A 255 18.03 -5.87 -12.19
CA GLY A 255 17.06 -6.89 -11.82
C GLY A 255 16.48 -6.68 -10.42
N VAL A 256 17.10 -5.81 -9.63
CA VAL A 256 16.71 -5.50 -8.25
C VAL A 256 15.98 -4.15 -8.21
N SER A 257 14.88 -4.09 -7.47
CA SER A 257 14.22 -2.83 -7.11
C SER A 257 14.83 -2.26 -5.83
N PHE A 258 15.71 -1.27 -5.97
CA PHE A 258 16.45 -0.70 -4.84
C PHE A 258 15.57 0.09 -3.86
N SER A 259 14.38 0.51 -4.27
CA SER A 259 13.44 1.24 -3.41
C SER A 259 12.61 0.35 -2.48
N SER A 260 12.56 -0.96 -2.76
CA SER A 260 11.72 -1.92 -2.02
C SER A 260 12.51 -3.06 -1.39
N LEU A 261 13.82 -2.86 -1.18
CA LEU A 261 14.67 -3.83 -0.51
C LEU A 261 14.38 -3.85 0.99
N GLU A 262 13.96 -4.99 1.51
CA GLU A 262 13.73 -5.23 2.94
C GLU A 262 14.68 -6.28 3.49
N ASP A 263 14.92 -7.36 2.74
CA ASP A 263 15.77 -8.48 3.13
C ASP A 263 16.83 -8.75 2.05
N VAL A 264 18.05 -9.03 2.47
CA VAL A 264 19.19 -9.28 1.59
C VAL A 264 20.07 -10.43 2.12
N LEU A 265 20.96 -10.93 1.28
CA LEU A 265 21.97 -11.91 1.64
C LEU A 265 23.38 -11.28 1.50
N VAL A 266 24.16 -11.37 2.56
CA VAL A 266 25.57 -11.02 2.56
C VAL A 266 26.38 -12.28 2.20
N VAL A 267 27.23 -12.20 1.21
CA VAL A 267 28.12 -13.28 0.79
C VAL A 267 29.35 -13.28 1.68
N LEU A 268 29.48 -14.30 2.54
CA LEU A 268 30.56 -14.40 3.54
C LEU A 268 31.89 -14.87 2.96
N THR A 269 32.17 -14.55 1.72
CA THR A 269 33.50 -14.82 1.12
C THR A 269 34.29 -13.52 1.16
N PRO A 270 35.41 -13.49 1.88
CA PRO A 270 36.26 -12.31 1.86
C PRO A 270 36.71 -12.03 0.42
N PRO A 271 36.79 -10.76 0.03
CA PRO A 271 37.29 -10.41 -1.30
C PRO A 271 38.67 -11.01 -1.48
N ARG A 272 38.89 -11.60 -2.65
CA ARG A 272 40.23 -12.15 -2.99
C ARG A 272 41.17 -10.95 -3.02
N PRO A 273 42.25 -10.93 -2.19
CA PRO A 273 43.23 -9.85 -2.25
C PRO A 273 43.71 -9.73 -3.69
N ALA A 274 43.70 -8.52 -4.23
CA ALA A 274 44.31 -8.27 -5.52
C ALA A 274 45.74 -8.80 -5.43
N THR A 275 46.09 -9.82 -6.22
CA THR A 275 47.45 -10.31 -6.36
C THR A 275 48.28 -9.11 -6.80
N ARG A 276 49.03 -8.54 -5.85
CA ARG A 276 50.10 -7.64 -6.20
C ARG A 276 51.00 -8.49 -7.06
N ASP A 277 51.06 -8.22 -8.37
CA ASP A 277 52.05 -8.79 -9.23
C ASP A 277 53.40 -8.60 -8.53
N GLU A 278 54.03 -9.72 -8.18
CA GLU A 278 55.43 -9.72 -7.81
C GLU A 278 56.15 -9.07 -8.98
N ALA A 279 56.64 -7.85 -8.76
CA ALA A 279 57.54 -7.20 -9.69
C ALA A 279 58.75 -8.17 -9.91
N PRO A 280 59.05 -8.55 -11.15
CA PRO A 280 60.21 -9.38 -11.42
C PRO A 280 61.48 -8.64 -10.95
N LYS A 281 62.28 -9.34 -10.18
CA LYS A 281 63.62 -8.87 -9.77
C LYS A 281 64.53 -8.71 -10.97
#